data_0f06e143c45ee1bc728b257e1663218a
#
_entry.id   0f06e143c45ee1bc728b257e1663218a
#
_cell.length_a   1.000
_cell.length_b   1.000
_cell.length_c   1.000
_cell.angle_alpha   90.00
_cell.angle_beta   90.00
_cell.angle_gamma   90.00
#
_symmetry.space_group_name_H-M   'P 1'
#
loop_
_entity.id
_entity.type
_entity.pdbx_description
1 polymer ?
#
loop_
_entity_poly.entity_id
_entity_poly.type
_entity_poly.pdbx_seq_one_letter_code
_entity_poly.pdbx_strand_id
1 'polypeptide(L)'
;MDDTGASFCPSCGLPLVRSGAEPLEAPLSDAHGRARKIDPAFTEGELVRVAGGRNQAEAELIQGLLLEWGVPSILRRSAGFDVPDFLAAGPRDVLVPSAGAETAREVLLEADMAPTTGERRAPRPLLLAVAVALGGAATALVAYLAFQGA
;
A
#
# COMPACT_ATOMS: atom_id res chain seq x y z
N MET A 1 50.38 9.07 -24.41
CA MET A 1 48.94 9.29 -24.76
C MET A 1 48.43 7.98 -25.23
N ASP A 2 48.11 7.09 -24.29
CA ASP A 2 47.62 5.76 -24.63
C ASP A 2 46.07 5.81 -24.64
N ASP A 3 45.56 5.97 -25.83
CA ASP A 3 44.14 5.74 -26.11
C ASP A 3 43.90 4.23 -26.15
N THR A 4 44.03 3.59 -25.01
CA THR A 4 43.56 2.23 -24.84
C THR A 4 42.06 2.29 -24.84
N GLY A 5 41.44 1.88 -25.95
CA GLY A 5 40.00 1.80 -26.14
C GLY A 5 39.26 0.86 -25.14
N ALA A 6 39.76 0.79 -23.90
CA ALA A 6 39.18 0.03 -22.82
C ALA A 6 37.93 0.75 -22.32
N SER A 7 36.78 0.15 -22.51
CA SER A 7 35.49 0.66 -22.01
C SER A 7 35.32 0.45 -20.50
N PHE A 8 36.19 -0.37 -19.88
CA PHE A 8 36.11 -0.71 -18.46
C PHE A 8 37.46 -0.63 -17.77
N CYS A 9 37.50 -0.22 -16.50
CA CYS A 9 38.70 -0.20 -15.69
C CYS A 9 39.21 -1.63 -15.44
N PRO A 10 40.47 -1.94 -15.73
CA PRO A 10 41.00 -3.31 -15.55
C PRO A 10 41.16 -3.73 -14.10
N SER A 11 41.17 -2.75 -13.13
CA SER A 11 41.37 -3.06 -11.71
C SER A 11 40.07 -3.19 -10.93
N CYS A 12 38.98 -2.50 -11.32
CA CYS A 12 37.72 -2.51 -10.57
C CYS A 12 36.49 -2.87 -11.43
N GLY A 13 36.65 -3.03 -12.75
CA GLY A 13 35.56 -3.39 -13.65
C GLY A 13 34.51 -2.30 -13.88
N LEU A 14 34.72 -1.10 -13.39
CA LEU A 14 33.80 0.01 -13.62
C LEU A 14 33.93 0.56 -15.04
N PRO A 15 32.83 1.02 -15.66
CA PRO A 15 32.88 1.67 -16.96
C PRO A 15 33.70 2.96 -16.90
N LEU A 16 34.60 3.15 -17.86
CA LEU A 16 35.40 4.35 -18.01
C LEU A 16 34.62 5.37 -18.83
N VAL A 17 34.38 6.55 -18.25
CA VAL A 17 33.75 7.67 -18.93
C VAL A 17 34.84 8.68 -19.29
N ARG A 18 34.83 9.18 -20.52
CA ARG A 18 35.79 10.19 -20.99
C ARG A 18 35.57 11.48 -20.20
N SER A 19 36.61 11.99 -19.55
CA SER A 19 36.58 13.27 -18.84
C SER A 19 36.12 14.38 -19.78
N GLY A 20 35.02 15.08 -19.45
CA GLY A 20 34.43 16.13 -20.28
C GLY A 20 33.38 15.65 -21.27
N ALA A 21 33.09 14.36 -21.36
CA ALA A 21 31.89 13.90 -22.03
C ALA A 21 30.67 14.27 -21.14
N GLU A 22 29.75 14.98 -21.72
CA GLU A 22 28.45 15.20 -21.09
C GLU A 22 27.88 13.81 -20.77
N PRO A 23 27.41 13.56 -19.52
CA PRO A 23 26.88 12.25 -19.19
C PRO A 23 25.78 11.93 -20.21
N LEU A 24 25.99 10.91 -21.03
CA LEU A 24 24.90 10.32 -21.77
C LEU A 24 23.88 9.92 -20.70
N GLU A 25 22.79 10.69 -20.56
CA GLU A 25 21.69 10.30 -19.73
C GLU A 25 21.20 8.94 -20.26
N ALA A 26 21.73 7.89 -19.66
CA ALA A 26 21.21 6.56 -19.91
C ALA A 26 19.71 6.63 -19.62
N PRO A 27 18.86 6.05 -20.46
CA PRO A 27 17.43 6.07 -20.22
C PRO A 27 17.20 5.56 -18.80
N LEU A 28 16.58 6.42 -17.98
CA LEU A 28 16.30 6.09 -16.59
C LEU A 28 15.45 4.83 -16.55
N SER A 29 15.78 3.92 -15.66
CA SER A 29 14.86 2.80 -15.39
C SER A 29 13.51 3.36 -14.89
N ASP A 30 12.44 2.63 -15.13
CA ASP A 30 11.09 3.02 -14.69
C ASP A 30 11.05 3.33 -13.18
N ALA A 31 11.85 2.63 -12.39
CA ALA A 31 11.98 2.89 -10.95
C ALA A 31 12.58 4.28 -10.66
N HIS A 32 13.63 4.66 -11.38
CA HIS A 32 14.23 5.99 -11.24
C HIS A 32 13.30 7.10 -11.76
N GLY A 33 12.60 6.84 -12.87
CA GLY A 33 11.61 7.76 -13.41
C GLY A 33 10.48 8.05 -12.41
N ARG A 34 10.00 7.02 -11.72
CA ARG A 34 9.01 7.16 -10.64
C ARG A 34 9.57 7.90 -9.44
N ALA A 35 10.77 7.56 -8.99
CA ALA A 35 11.39 8.21 -7.84
C ALA A 35 11.58 9.73 -8.04
N ARG A 36 11.81 10.20 -9.28
CA ARG A 36 11.92 11.62 -9.60
C ARG A 36 10.62 12.41 -9.50
N LYS A 37 9.47 11.73 -9.51
CA LYS A 37 8.15 12.37 -9.34
C LYS A 37 7.79 12.62 -7.89
N ILE A 38 8.46 12.00 -6.94
CA ILE A 38 8.16 12.12 -5.52
C ILE A 38 8.54 13.51 -5.00
N ASP A 39 7.58 14.19 -4.38
CA ASP A 39 7.84 15.44 -3.67
C ASP A 39 8.46 15.11 -2.30
N PRO A 40 9.64 15.65 -1.98
CA PRO A 40 10.28 15.45 -0.68
C PRO A 40 9.42 15.85 0.52
N ALA A 41 8.53 16.83 0.35
CA ALA A 41 7.63 17.29 1.42
C ALA A 41 6.66 16.19 1.89
N PHE A 42 6.37 15.19 1.07
CA PHE A 42 5.43 14.11 1.36
C PHE A 42 6.10 12.81 1.83
N THR A 43 7.40 12.83 2.10
CA THR A 43 8.15 11.61 2.44
C THR A 43 8.26 11.32 3.93
N GLU A 44 7.86 12.26 4.78
CA GLU A 44 8.06 12.18 6.23
C GLU A 44 6.84 11.63 6.98
N GLY A 45 7.13 11.03 8.14
CA GLY A 45 6.13 10.57 9.10
C GLY A 45 5.77 9.10 9.00
N GLU A 46 4.86 8.68 9.87
CA GLU A 46 4.36 7.30 9.89
C GLU A 46 3.49 6.98 8.67
N LEU A 47 3.50 5.71 8.28
CA LEU A 47 2.65 5.24 7.20
C LEU A 47 1.20 5.12 7.65
N VAL A 48 0.32 5.87 7.02
CA VAL A 48 -1.11 5.85 7.27
C VAL A 48 -1.86 5.31 6.05
N ARG A 49 -2.91 4.53 6.31
CA ARG A 49 -3.77 4.01 5.25
C ARG A 49 -4.68 5.11 4.73
N VAL A 50 -4.65 5.36 3.42
CA VAL A 50 -5.50 6.36 2.75
C VAL A 50 -6.56 5.73 1.85
N ALA A 51 -6.29 4.55 1.30
CA ALA A 51 -7.22 3.85 0.43
C ALA A 51 -7.04 2.33 0.52
N GLY A 52 -7.91 1.59 -0.18
CA GLY A 52 -7.78 0.16 -0.38
C GLY A 52 -8.26 -0.24 -1.76
N GLY A 53 -7.47 -1.03 -2.47
CA GLY A 53 -7.88 -1.68 -3.70
C GLY A 53 -8.44 -3.07 -3.43
N ARG A 54 -9.45 -3.50 -4.19
CA ARG A 54 -10.04 -4.85 -4.12
C ARG A 54 -9.08 -5.92 -4.61
N ASN A 55 -8.13 -5.52 -5.44
CA ASN A 55 -7.09 -6.37 -6.00
C ASN A 55 -5.82 -5.54 -6.23
N GLN A 56 -4.77 -6.18 -6.69
CA GLN A 56 -3.48 -5.53 -6.93
C GLN A 56 -3.58 -4.45 -8.03
N ALA A 57 -4.26 -4.71 -9.13
CA ALA A 57 -4.35 -3.76 -10.25
C ALA A 57 -5.05 -2.45 -9.84
N GLU A 58 -6.11 -2.54 -9.06
CA GLU A 58 -6.79 -1.35 -8.51
C GLU A 58 -5.90 -0.58 -7.55
N ALA A 59 -5.17 -1.28 -6.69
CA ALA A 59 -4.22 -0.65 -5.77
C ALA A 59 -3.04 0.03 -6.51
N GLU A 60 -2.53 -0.60 -7.56
CA GLU A 60 -1.49 -0.03 -8.42
C GLU A 60 -1.98 1.20 -9.19
N LEU A 61 -3.24 1.20 -9.64
CA LEU A 61 -3.87 2.37 -10.25
C LEU A 61 -3.91 3.55 -9.27
N ILE A 62 -4.36 3.30 -8.04
CA ILE A 62 -4.36 4.32 -6.97
C ILE A 62 -2.93 4.80 -6.69
N GLN A 63 -1.97 3.90 -6.61
CA GLN A 63 -0.56 4.24 -6.42
C GLN A 63 -0.03 5.12 -7.56
N GLY A 64 -0.36 4.78 -8.80
CA GLY A 64 0.02 5.58 -9.98
C GLY A 64 -0.57 6.98 -9.92
N LEU A 65 -1.85 7.11 -9.58
CA LEU A 65 -2.53 8.40 -9.42
C LEU A 65 -1.85 9.26 -8.35
N LEU A 66 -1.60 8.71 -7.16
CA LEU A 66 -0.92 9.44 -6.09
C LEU A 66 0.48 9.89 -6.48
N LEU A 67 1.21 9.07 -7.24
CA LEU A 67 2.54 9.38 -7.72
C LEU A 67 2.55 10.55 -8.72
N GLU A 68 1.51 10.71 -9.55
CA GLU A 68 1.39 11.87 -10.44
C GLU A 68 1.31 13.20 -9.66
N TRP A 69 0.81 13.15 -8.42
CA TRP A 69 0.76 14.28 -7.49
C TRP A 69 1.96 14.33 -6.53
N GLY A 70 2.98 13.53 -6.79
CA GLY A 70 4.21 13.51 -5.99
C GLY A 70 4.09 12.78 -4.66
N VAL A 71 2.98 12.14 -4.36
CA VAL A 71 2.77 11.43 -3.10
C VAL A 71 3.30 10.00 -3.19
N PRO A 72 4.35 9.65 -2.42
CA PRO A 72 4.85 8.29 -2.38
C PRO A 72 3.87 7.38 -1.65
N SER A 73 3.70 6.15 -2.15
CA SER A 73 2.81 5.19 -1.53
C SER A 73 3.36 3.78 -1.55
N ILE A 74 2.94 2.97 -0.58
CA ILE A 74 3.32 1.58 -0.43
C ILE A 74 2.05 0.73 -0.45
N LEU A 75 2.10 -0.38 -1.20
CA LEU A 75 1.03 -1.36 -1.21
C LEU A 75 1.31 -2.43 -0.17
N ARG A 76 0.34 -2.71 0.68
CA ARG A 76 0.39 -3.79 1.66
C ARG A 76 -0.85 -4.66 1.51
N ARG A 77 -0.68 -5.96 1.66
CA ARG A 77 -1.80 -6.89 1.71
C ARG A 77 -2.69 -6.58 2.91
N SER A 78 -3.99 -6.48 2.70
CA SER A 78 -4.93 -6.26 3.80
C SER A 78 -4.96 -7.47 4.73
N ALA A 79 -4.98 -7.23 6.03
CA ALA A 79 -5.00 -8.28 7.04
C ALA A 79 -6.21 -9.21 6.89
N GLY A 80 -6.01 -10.49 7.10
CA GLY A 80 -7.05 -11.52 7.07
C GLY A 80 -7.32 -12.11 5.69
N PHE A 81 -6.48 -11.84 4.69
CA PHE A 81 -6.56 -12.46 3.38
C PHE A 81 -5.29 -13.28 3.10
N ASP A 82 -5.37 -14.56 3.35
CA ASP A 82 -4.23 -15.49 3.27
C ASP A 82 -4.22 -16.24 1.93
N VAL A 83 -3.97 -15.49 0.84
CA VAL A 83 -3.83 -16.05 -0.51
C VAL A 83 -2.38 -15.88 -0.96
N PRO A 84 -1.78 -16.86 -1.66
CA PRO A 84 -0.42 -16.74 -2.18
C PRO A 84 -0.23 -15.51 -3.05
N ASP A 85 0.92 -14.82 -2.93
CA ASP A 85 1.21 -13.56 -3.62
C ASP A 85 1.17 -13.66 -5.15
N PHE A 86 1.54 -14.81 -5.69
CA PHE A 86 1.58 -15.03 -7.14
C PHE A 86 0.20 -14.99 -7.80
N LEU A 87 -0.88 -15.11 -7.04
CA LEU A 87 -2.24 -15.01 -7.58
C LEU A 87 -2.70 -13.57 -7.79
N ALA A 88 -1.93 -12.58 -7.35
CA ALA A 88 -2.30 -11.15 -7.39
C ALA A 88 -3.73 -10.83 -6.88
N ALA A 89 -4.36 -11.83 -6.25
CA ALA A 89 -5.72 -11.78 -5.75
C ALA A 89 -5.76 -11.20 -4.33
N GLY A 90 -6.92 -10.66 -3.97
CA GLY A 90 -7.19 -10.14 -2.65
C GLY A 90 -6.92 -8.64 -2.49
N PRO A 91 -7.54 -8.07 -1.46
CA PRO A 91 -7.49 -6.64 -1.21
C PRO A 91 -6.09 -6.17 -0.78
N ARG A 92 -5.75 -4.97 -1.21
CA ARG A 92 -4.50 -4.28 -0.86
C ARG A 92 -4.81 -2.96 -0.16
N ASP A 93 -4.06 -2.66 0.88
CA ASP A 93 -4.08 -1.35 1.52
C ASP A 93 -3.04 -0.45 0.85
N VAL A 94 -3.42 0.78 0.55
CA VAL A 94 -2.53 1.83 0.07
C VAL A 94 -2.17 2.71 1.26
N LEU A 95 -0.87 2.74 1.59
CA LEU A 95 -0.33 3.52 2.68
C LEU A 95 0.54 4.64 2.14
N VAL A 96 0.45 5.81 2.75
CA VAL A 96 1.30 6.97 2.46
C VAL A 96 1.91 7.51 3.75
N PRO A 97 3.04 8.21 3.70
CA PRO A 97 3.53 8.93 4.85
C PRO A 97 2.52 9.97 5.34
N SER A 98 2.45 10.20 6.64
CA SER A 98 1.47 11.10 7.22
C SER A 98 1.53 12.52 6.68
N ALA A 99 2.71 13.00 6.25
CA ALA A 99 2.88 14.30 5.61
C ALA A 99 2.11 14.43 4.30
N GLY A 100 1.98 13.34 3.52
CA GLY A 100 1.23 13.33 2.25
C GLY A 100 -0.22 12.88 2.37
N ALA A 101 -0.69 12.52 3.57
CA ALA A 101 -1.99 11.86 3.74
C ALA A 101 -3.20 12.73 3.39
N GLU A 102 -3.12 14.04 3.66
CA GLU A 102 -4.22 14.97 3.34
C GLU A 102 -4.32 15.15 1.83
N THR A 103 -3.22 15.48 1.17
CA THR A 103 -3.15 15.59 -0.30
C THR A 103 -3.60 14.29 -0.98
N ALA A 104 -3.18 13.13 -0.45
CA ALA A 104 -3.63 11.85 -0.98
C ALA A 104 -5.16 11.69 -0.92
N ARG A 105 -5.80 12.10 0.18
CA ARG A 105 -7.27 12.03 0.31
C ARG A 105 -7.98 12.98 -0.64
N GLU A 106 -7.47 14.20 -0.81
CA GLU A 106 -8.02 15.19 -1.75
C GLU A 106 -7.97 14.66 -3.20
N VAL A 107 -6.81 14.15 -3.62
CA VAL A 107 -6.62 13.55 -4.95
C VAL A 107 -7.58 12.38 -5.19
N LEU A 108 -7.75 11.50 -4.20
CA LEU A 108 -8.64 10.36 -4.33
C LEU A 108 -10.13 10.77 -4.36
N LEU A 109 -10.50 11.82 -3.64
CA LEU A 109 -11.85 12.40 -3.71
C LEU A 109 -12.14 13.02 -5.06
N GLU A 110 -11.18 13.77 -5.63
CA GLU A 110 -11.32 14.39 -6.95
C GLU A 110 -11.44 13.35 -8.06
N ALA A 111 -10.73 12.22 -7.92
CA ALA A 111 -10.80 11.11 -8.86
C ALA A 111 -12.03 10.21 -8.71
N ASP A 112 -12.97 10.54 -7.81
CA ASP A 112 -14.13 9.70 -7.43
C ASP A 112 -13.72 8.28 -6.97
N MET A 113 -12.48 8.15 -6.56
CA MET A 113 -11.90 6.97 -5.91
C MET A 113 -11.95 7.15 -4.38
N ALA A 114 -13.10 7.60 -3.86
CA ALA A 114 -13.27 7.79 -2.44
C ALA A 114 -12.72 6.56 -1.69
N PRO A 115 -11.95 6.75 -0.63
CA PRO A 115 -11.45 5.63 0.14
C PRO A 115 -12.65 4.78 0.47
N THR A 116 -12.67 3.54 -0.02
CA THR A 116 -13.57 2.56 0.53
C THR A 116 -13.18 2.50 2.01
N THR A 117 -13.88 3.28 2.80
CA THR A 117 -13.77 3.30 4.25
C THR A 117 -14.35 1.99 4.75
N GLY A 118 -13.75 0.93 4.25
CA GLY A 118 -13.71 -0.35 4.90
C GLY A 118 -12.79 -0.20 6.10
N GLU A 119 -13.07 0.80 6.92
CA GLU A 119 -12.77 0.72 8.32
C GLU A 119 -13.51 -0.55 8.75
N ARG A 120 -12.82 -1.68 8.65
CA ARG A 120 -13.19 -2.84 9.45
C ARG A 120 -13.05 -2.34 10.87
N ARG A 121 -14.10 -1.69 11.32
CA ARG A 121 -14.33 -1.39 12.72
C ARG A 121 -14.25 -2.74 13.37
N ALA A 122 -13.07 -3.07 13.91
CA ALA A 122 -12.87 -4.27 14.68
C ALA A 122 -14.08 -4.32 15.62
N PRO A 123 -14.91 -5.36 15.57
CA PRO A 123 -16.11 -5.41 16.39
C PRO A 123 -15.63 -5.17 17.80
N ARG A 124 -16.13 -4.12 18.42
CA ARG A 124 -15.72 -3.75 19.77
C ARG A 124 -15.82 -5.01 20.59
N PRO A 125 -14.75 -5.48 21.25
CA PRO A 125 -14.76 -6.77 21.94
C PRO A 125 -15.90 -6.85 22.97
N LEU A 126 -16.31 -5.69 23.49
CA LEU A 126 -17.48 -5.55 24.35
C LEU A 126 -18.80 -5.91 23.64
N LEU A 127 -19.01 -5.47 22.38
CA LEU A 127 -20.24 -5.80 21.64
C LEU A 127 -20.30 -7.29 21.29
N LEU A 128 -19.16 -7.91 20.94
CA LEU A 128 -19.08 -9.35 20.73
C LEU A 128 -19.37 -10.12 22.02
N ALA A 129 -18.78 -9.72 23.14
CA ALA A 129 -19.03 -10.33 24.42
C ALA A 129 -20.51 -10.24 24.85
N VAL A 130 -21.16 -9.09 24.64
CA VAL A 130 -22.59 -8.90 24.91
C VAL A 130 -23.45 -9.77 23.99
N ALA A 131 -23.14 -9.85 22.70
CA ALA A 131 -23.89 -10.69 21.76
C ALA A 131 -23.81 -12.20 22.12
N VAL A 132 -22.62 -12.67 22.52
CA VAL A 132 -22.41 -14.05 22.96
C VAL A 132 -23.15 -14.33 24.26
N ALA A 133 -23.11 -13.40 25.24
CA ALA A 133 -23.82 -13.53 26.50
C ALA A 133 -25.34 -13.59 26.33
N LEU A 134 -25.91 -12.71 25.49
CA LEU A 134 -27.33 -12.71 25.19
C LEU A 134 -27.78 -13.95 24.44
N GLY A 135 -27.01 -14.43 23.48
CA GLY A 135 -27.25 -15.67 22.74
C GLY A 135 -27.23 -16.90 23.67
N GLY A 136 -26.22 -16.97 24.56
CA GLY A 136 -26.12 -18.02 25.57
C GLY A 136 -27.29 -18.02 26.58
N ALA A 137 -27.70 -16.85 27.05
CA ALA A 137 -28.84 -16.74 27.97
C ALA A 137 -30.16 -17.17 27.29
N ALA A 138 -30.38 -16.79 26.04
CA ALA A 138 -31.58 -17.19 25.29
C ALA A 138 -31.67 -18.72 25.09
N THR A 139 -30.56 -19.35 24.73
CA THR A 139 -30.52 -20.82 24.55
C THR A 139 -30.75 -21.55 25.85
N ALA A 140 -30.16 -21.08 26.96
CA ALA A 140 -30.36 -21.63 28.28
C ALA A 140 -31.82 -21.51 28.74
N LEU A 141 -32.47 -20.37 28.50
CA LEU A 141 -33.87 -20.15 28.83
C LEU A 141 -34.80 -21.10 28.06
N VAL A 142 -34.58 -21.25 26.76
CA VAL A 142 -35.38 -22.17 25.92
C VAL A 142 -35.23 -23.61 26.40
N ALA A 143 -33.99 -24.06 26.71
CA ALA A 143 -33.76 -25.39 27.24
C ALA A 143 -34.43 -25.62 28.60
N TYR A 144 -34.41 -24.61 29.48
CA TYR A 144 -35.04 -24.66 30.79
C TYR A 144 -36.57 -24.78 30.66
N LEU A 145 -37.21 -23.99 29.82
CA LEU A 145 -38.64 -24.05 29.58
C LEU A 145 -39.09 -25.37 28.95
N ALA A 146 -38.32 -25.93 28.03
CA ALA A 146 -38.59 -27.23 27.42
C ALA A 146 -38.51 -28.36 28.47
N PHE A 147 -37.61 -28.26 29.42
CA PHE A 147 -37.46 -29.25 30.50
C PHE A 147 -38.60 -29.19 31.54
N GLN A 148 -39.16 -27.98 31.76
CA GLN A 148 -40.30 -27.83 32.68
C GLN A 148 -41.68 -28.20 32.06
N GLY A 149 -41.78 -28.26 30.74
CA GLY A 149 -43.00 -28.58 30.01
C GLY A 149 -43.14 -30.07 29.67
N ALA A 150 -42.15 -30.90 29.99
CA ALA A 150 -42.16 -32.36 29.80
C ALA A 150 -42.43 -33.07 31.12
#